data_5f1989d3bd79581f1491e054728d6220
#
_entry.id   5f1989d3bd79581f1491e054728d6220
#
_cell.length_a   1.000
_cell.length_b   1.000
_cell.length_c   1.000
_cell.angle_alpha   90.00
_cell.angle_beta   90.00
_cell.angle_gamma   90.00
#
_symmetry.space_group_name_H-M   'P 1'
#
loop_
_entity.id
_entity.type
_entity.pdbx_description
1 polymer ?
#
loop_
_entity_poly.entity_id
_entity_poly.type
_entity_poly.pdbx_seq_one_letter_code
_entity_poly.pdbx_strand_id
1 'polypeptide(L)'
;KNFNHYNNNRNSIVKIQLYYKKKYKNKFGELRGPGFINKKLCNNQEDFFTYETINEIDDKYFFSYKDDKNILWFFDIRSFTKLVEMNQPNPYTMVPFNNETLYKSNKLVEHLKSKNISLNFVDEMKELKKDKKNILKQKIIDLSAILERLGYSFNVEWFKSLHTVQLKKLYYILEDIWNFRAGLSPDSKRSICPPNGVVFNKSQHEIRNINSKDTMRDIIVSDVLKFDSAQDDNDKKLGYIYFLMGLALINPVVYETHSWILNMI
;
A
#
# COMPACT_ATOMS: atom_id res chain seq x y z
N LYS A 1 33.22 29.32 -11.43
CA LYS A 1 34.32 28.43 -10.97
C LYS A 1 34.01 26.94 -11.21
N ASN A 2 32.79 26.45 -11.01
CA ASN A 2 32.44 25.03 -11.16
C ASN A 2 32.44 24.49 -12.62
N PHE A 3 32.15 25.36 -13.61
CA PHE A 3 32.09 24.96 -15.02
C PHE A 3 33.47 24.63 -15.62
N ASN A 4 34.49 25.42 -15.25
CA ASN A 4 35.87 25.17 -15.67
C ASN A 4 36.44 23.88 -15.04
N HIS A 5 36.11 23.62 -13.78
CA HIS A 5 36.49 22.38 -13.10
C HIS A 5 35.87 21.15 -13.76
N TYR A 6 34.60 21.24 -14.17
CA TYR A 6 33.90 20.17 -14.91
C TYR A 6 34.56 19.91 -16.28
N ASN A 7 34.88 20.98 -17.05
CA ASN A 7 35.51 20.85 -18.35
C ASN A 7 36.91 20.22 -18.26
N ASN A 8 37.71 20.62 -17.26
CA ASN A 8 39.06 20.09 -17.06
C ASN A 8 39.04 18.59 -16.67
N ASN A 9 37.98 18.11 -16.04
CA ASN A 9 37.81 16.71 -15.62
C ASN A 9 36.91 15.89 -16.52
N ARG A 10 36.44 16.46 -17.65
CA ARG A 10 35.47 15.80 -18.56
C ARG A 10 35.90 14.38 -18.97
N ASN A 11 37.17 14.22 -19.35
CA ASN A 11 37.69 12.92 -19.78
C ASN A 11 37.69 11.89 -18.64
N SER A 12 37.99 12.29 -17.42
CA SER A 12 37.95 11.43 -16.24
C SER A 12 36.50 11.06 -15.86
N ILE A 13 35.60 12.03 -15.95
CA ILE A 13 34.16 11.81 -15.72
C ILE A 13 33.58 10.84 -16.74
N VAL A 14 33.90 11.02 -18.02
CA VAL A 14 33.47 10.11 -19.09
C VAL A 14 34.03 8.70 -18.88
N LYS A 15 35.31 8.55 -18.49
CA LYS A 15 35.89 7.24 -18.16
C LYS A 15 35.16 6.57 -16.98
N ILE A 16 34.87 7.31 -15.94
CA ILE A 16 34.09 6.81 -14.78
C ILE A 16 32.69 6.38 -15.23
N GLN A 17 32.01 7.21 -16.01
CA GLN A 17 30.66 6.89 -16.54
C GLN A 17 30.68 5.64 -17.43
N LEU A 18 31.68 5.49 -18.31
CA LEU A 18 31.85 4.32 -19.15
C LEU A 18 32.18 3.07 -18.32
N TYR A 19 33.02 3.20 -17.29
CA TYR A 19 33.33 2.11 -16.36
C TYR A 19 32.07 1.66 -15.60
N TYR A 20 31.29 2.59 -15.06
CA TYR A 20 30.03 2.28 -14.39
C TYR A 20 29.01 1.68 -15.34
N LYS A 21 28.85 2.24 -16.56
CA LYS A 21 27.97 1.66 -17.59
C LYS A 21 28.39 0.24 -17.93
N LYS A 22 29.69 -0.02 -18.12
CA LYS A 22 30.22 -1.35 -18.41
C LYS A 22 30.03 -2.31 -17.23
N LYS A 23 30.30 -1.86 -16.00
CA LYS A 23 30.12 -2.65 -14.78
C LYS A 23 28.65 -2.95 -14.52
N TYR A 24 27.77 -1.97 -14.72
CA TYR A 24 26.33 -2.12 -14.60
C TYR A 24 25.76 -3.07 -15.67
N LYS A 25 26.23 -2.92 -16.91
CA LYS A 25 25.90 -3.83 -18.01
C LYS A 25 26.33 -5.27 -17.71
N ASN A 26 27.55 -5.48 -17.23
CA ASN A 26 28.06 -6.82 -16.93
C ASN A 26 27.40 -7.45 -15.69
N LYS A 27 26.96 -6.66 -14.72
CA LYS A 27 26.37 -7.18 -13.47
C LYS A 27 24.87 -7.41 -13.55
N PHE A 28 24.15 -6.65 -14.40
CA PHE A 28 22.69 -6.64 -14.44
C PHE A 28 22.08 -6.57 -15.85
N GLY A 29 22.85 -6.20 -16.88
CA GLY A 29 22.32 -5.83 -18.19
C GLY A 29 22.25 -6.95 -19.21
N GLU A 30 23.15 -7.94 -19.16
CA GLU A 30 23.15 -9.00 -20.17
C GLU A 30 21.89 -9.87 -20.12
N LEU A 31 21.44 -10.19 -18.93
CA LEU A 31 20.24 -11.01 -18.74
C LEU A 31 18.93 -10.22 -18.90
N ARG A 32 18.95 -8.91 -18.62
CA ARG A 32 17.77 -8.04 -18.73
C ARG A 32 17.57 -7.45 -20.12
N GLY A 33 18.53 -7.65 -21.00
CA GLY A 33 18.47 -7.20 -22.38
C GLY A 33 18.75 -5.70 -22.60
N PRO A 34 18.75 -5.26 -23.86
CA PRO A 34 19.25 -3.94 -24.24
C PRO A 34 18.38 -2.77 -23.76
N GLY A 35 17.08 -2.97 -23.53
CA GLY A 35 16.18 -1.95 -23.01
C GLY A 35 16.46 -1.55 -21.56
N PHE A 36 17.16 -2.38 -20.79
CA PHE A 36 17.48 -2.06 -19.41
C PHE A 36 18.37 -0.82 -19.26
N ILE A 37 19.27 -0.57 -20.22
CA ILE A 37 20.17 0.58 -20.20
C ILE A 37 19.46 1.85 -20.69
N ASN A 38 18.57 1.71 -21.66
CA ASN A 38 17.80 2.81 -22.22
C ASN A 38 16.35 2.38 -22.46
N LYS A 39 15.54 2.53 -21.43
CA LYS A 39 14.12 2.16 -21.42
C LYS A 39 13.32 2.87 -22.53
N LYS A 40 13.75 4.07 -22.95
CA LYS A 40 13.06 4.85 -23.99
C LYS A 40 13.09 4.23 -25.38
N LEU A 41 13.97 3.25 -25.61
CA LEU A 41 14.07 2.55 -26.89
C LEU A 41 13.04 1.42 -27.04
N CYS A 42 12.35 1.06 -25.98
CA CYS A 42 11.31 0.04 -26.03
C CYS A 42 10.07 0.56 -26.75
N ASN A 43 9.48 -0.31 -27.58
CA ASN A 43 8.37 0.06 -28.45
C ASN A 43 7.02 0.05 -27.73
N ASN A 44 6.81 -0.87 -26.78
CA ASN A 44 5.60 -0.90 -25.97
C ASN A 44 5.70 0.08 -24.79
N GLN A 45 4.56 0.61 -24.36
CA GLN A 45 4.47 1.60 -23.29
C GLN A 45 4.19 0.96 -21.92
N GLU A 46 3.57 -0.22 -21.93
CA GLU A 46 3.13 -0.96 -20.74
C GLU A 46 3.38 -2.47 -20.91
N ASP A 47 3.43 -3.19 -19.81
CA ASP A 47 3.46 -4.65 -19.79
C ASP A 47 2.06 -5.21 -20.09
N PHE A 48 1.98 -6.25 -20.90
CA PHE A 48 0.70 -6.77 -21.39
C PHE A 48 -0.17 -7.43 -20.31
N PHE A 49 0.41 -7.86 -19.20
CA PHE A 49 -0.31 -8.58 -18.15
C PHE A 49 -0.57 -7.73 -16.91
N THR A 50 0.41 -6.91 -16.48
CA THR A 50 0.28 -6.05 -15.29
C THR A 50 -0.27 -4.67 -15.63
N TYR A 51 -0.20 -4.25 -16.90
CA TYR A 51 -0.50 -2.89 -17.37
C TYR A 51 0.39 -1.82 -16.71
N GLU A 52 1.48 -2.23 -16.08
CA GLU A 52 2.48 -1.32 -15.52
C GLU A 52 3.28 -0.68 -16.64
N THR A 53 3.47 0.62 -16.55
CA THR A 53 4.34 1.35 -17.48
C THR A 53 5.80 0.96 -17.26
N ILE A 54 6.64 1.22 -18.27
CA ILE A 54 8.07 0.90 -18.25
C ILE A 54 8.83 1.49 -17.05
N ASN A 55 8.31 2.57 -16.45
CA ASN A 55 8.92 3.23 -15.29
C ASN A 55 8.41 2.67 -13.95
N GLU A 56 7.25 2.01 -13.95
CA GLU A 56 6.64 1.40 -12.76
C GLU A 56 7.20 0.00 -12.50
N ILE A 57 7.64 -0.70 -13.55
CA ILE A 57 8.28 -2.01 -13.37
C ILE A 57 9.59 -1.85 -12.61
N ASP A 58 9.71 -2.55 -11.48
CA ASP A 58 10.93 -2.60 -10.69
C ASP A 58 12.09 -3.17 -11.54
N ASP A 59 13.23 -2.51 -11.49
CA ASP A 59 14.44 -2.89 -12.25
C ASP A 59 14.86 -4.36 -12.04
N LYS A 60 14.53 -4.96 -10.88
CA LYS A 60 14.81 -6.38 -10.62
C LYS A 60 14.00 -7.31 -11.52
N TYR A 61 12.80 -6.93 -11.90
CA TYR A 61 11.89 -7.71 -12.76
C TYR A 61 11.92 -7.29 -14.22
N PHE A 62 12.64 -6.24 -14.56
CA PHE A 62 12.71 -5.74 -15.92
C PHE A 62 13.42 -6.74 -16.85
N PHE A 63 12.78 -7.07 -17.96
CA PHE A 63 13.33 -7.91 -19.03
C PHE A 63 13.02 -7.26 -20.39
N SER A 64 13.97 -7.32 -21.32
CA SER A 64 13.76 -6.81 -22.68
C SER A 64 14.54 -7.63 -23.71
N TYR A 65 14.02 -7.68 -24.91
CA TYR A 65 14.70 -8.34 -26.02
C TYR A 65 14.42 -7.60 -27.33
N LYS A 66 15.26 -7.86 -28.34
CA LYS A 66 15.02 -7.45 -29.72
C LYS A 66 14.42 -8.60 -30.50
N ASP A 67 13.36 -8.29 -31.26
CA ASP A 67 12.81 -9.23 -32.22
C ASP A 67 13.63 -9.30 -33.52
N ASP A 68 13.23 -10.14 -34.46
CA ASP A 68 13.92 -10.35 -35.74
C ASP A 68 13.90 -9.09 -36.63
N LYS A 69 13.01 -8.14 -36.34
CA LYS A 69 12.94 -6.81 -37.01
C LYS A 69 13.77 -5.76 -36.28
N ASN A 70 14.58 -6.14 -35.28
CA ASN A 70 15.34 -5.24 -34.42
C ASN A 70 14.48 -4.27 -33.57
N ILE A 71 13.19 -4.53 -33.41
CA ILE A 71 12.30 -3.77 -32.53
C ILE A 71 12.53 -4.27 -31.10
N LEU A 72 12.60 -3.34 -30.15
CA LEU A 72 12.87 -3.61 -28.76
C LEU A 72 11.57 -3.69 -27.97
N TRP A 73 11.35 -4.80 -27.30
CA TRP A 73 10.18 -5.07 -26.46
C TRP A 73 10.61 -5.25 -25.00
N PHE A 74 9.82 -4.72 -24.06
CA PHE A 74 10.06 -4.99 -22.65
C PHE A 74 8.87 -5.74 -22.01
N PHE A 75 9.18 -6.42 -20.93
CA PHE A 75 8.22 -7.17 -20.12
C PHE A 75 8.65 -7.15 -18.66
N ASP A 76 7.69 -7.29 -17.75
CA ASP A 76 7.98 -7.86 -16.46
C ASP A 76 8.37 -9.33 -16.65
N ILE A 77 9.49 -9.77 -16.09
CA ILE A 77 9.97 -11.17 -16.27
C ILE A 77 8.95 -12.19 -15.75
N ARG A 78 8.13 -11.82 -14.76
CA ARG A 78 7.06 -12.67 -14.23
C ARG A 78 5.94 -12.86 -15.26
N SER A 79 5.57 -11.80 -15.96
CA SER A 79 4.60 -11.83 -17.09
C SER A 79 5.15 -12.62 -18.25
N PHE A 80 6.43 -12.38 -18.60
CA PHE A 80 7.11 -13.10 -19.67
C PHE A 80 7.19 -14.61 -19.40
N THR A 81 7.51 -15.01 -18.16
CA THR A 81 7.56 -16.42 -17.76
C THR A 81 6.21 -17.10 -17.96
N LYS A 82 5.10 -16.43 -17.63
CA LYS A 82 3.75 -16.96 -17.88
C LYS A 82 3.46 -17.18 -19.36
N LEU A 83 3.86 -16.23 -20.23
CA LEU A 83 3.71 -16.41 -21.68
C LEU A 83 4.45 -17.64 -22.18
N VAL A 84 5.67 -17.82 -21.71
CA VAL A 84 6.49 -18.99 -22.07
C VAL A 84 5.87 -20.30 -21.56
N GLU A 85 5.41 -20.34 -20.32
CA GLU A 85 4.74 -21.51 -19.73
C GLU A 85 3.45 -21.89 -20.47
N MET A 86 2.72 -20.88 -20.96
CA MET A 86 1.48 -21.06 -21.73
C MET A 86 1.74 -21.28 -23.24
N ASN A 87 2.98 -21.37 -23.68
CA ASN A 87 3.37 -21.44 -25.10
C ASN A 87 2.73 -20.33 -25.96
N GLN A 88 2.57 -19.14 -25.39
CA GLN A 88 2.02 -17.99 -26.11
C GLN A 88 3.11 -17.19 -26.80
N PRO A 89 2.84 -16.64 -27.99
CA PRO A 89 3.76 -15.74 -28.70
C PRO A 89 3.81 -14.36 -28.02
N ASN A 90 4.68 -13.49 -28.52
CA ASN A 90 4.66 -12.09 -28.13
C ASN A 90 3.29 -11.45 -28.40
N PRO A 91 2.56 -10.96 -27.39
CA PRO A 91 1.19 -10.47 -27.53
C PRO A 91 1.08 -9.20 -28.39
N TYR A 92 2.17 -8.47 -28.60
CA TYR A 92 2.19 -7.27 -29.44
C TYR A 92 2.44 -7.57 -30.92
N THR A 93 3.10 -8.69 -31.25
CA THR A 93 3.48 -9.03 -32.62
C THR A 93 2.90 -10.33 -33.11
N MET A 94 2.38 -11.17 -32.23
CA MET A 94 1.92 -12.53 -32.48
C MET A 94 3.01 -13.45 -33.05
N VAL A 95 4.28 -13.09 -32.86
CA VAL A 95 5.45 -13.88 -33.32
C VAL A 95 6.02 -14.69 -32.16
N PRO A 96 6.34 -15.98 -32.33
CA PRO A 96 6.99 -16.78 -31.31
C PRO A 96 8.34 -16.20 -30.86
N PHE A 97 8.70 -16.43 -29.62
CA PHE A 97 10.00 -16.03 -29.09
C PHE A 97 11.12 -16.92 -29.64
N ASN A 98 12.24 -16.32 -30.01
CA ASN A 98 13.40 -17.08 -30.46
C ASN A 98 14.14 -17.75 -29.28
N ASN A 99 14.96 -18.76 -29.61
CA ASN A 99 15.66 -19.55 -28.60
C ASN A 99 16.63 -18.72 -27.73
N GLU A 100 17.23 -17.66 -28.28
CA GLU A 100 18.14 -16.79 -27.55
C GLU A 100 17.38 -15.99 -26.47
N THR A 101 16.20 -15.48 -26.81
CA THR A 101 15.31 -14.75 -25.87
C THR A 101 14.86 -15.67 -24.75
N LEU A 102 14.42 -16.90 -25.07
CA LEU A 102 14.03 -17.91 -24.09
C LEU A 102 15.19 -18.30 -23.17
N TYR A 103 16.37 -18.48 -23.72
CA TYR A 103 17.56 -18.78 -22.91
C TYR A 103 17.91 -17.66 -21.94
N LYS A 104 17.91 -16.40 -22.40
CA LYS A 104 18.20 -15.23 -21.54
C LYS A 104 17.15 -15.04 -20.45
N SER A 105 15.87 -15.22 -20.77
CA SER A 105 14.79 -15.14 -19.77
C SER A 105 14.92 -16.21 -18.69
N ASN A 106 15.21 -17.46 -19.08
CA ASN A 106 15.43 -18.55 -18.13
C ASN A 106 16.63 -18.28 -17.21
N LYS A 107 17.74 -17.77 -17.76
CA LYS A 107 18.91 -17.38 -16.96
C LYS A 107 18.60 -16.24 -15.98
N LEU A 108 17.79 -15.28 -16.37
CA LEU A 108 17.33 -14.22 -15.46
C LEU A 108 16.46 -14.81 -14.33
N VAL A 109 15.53 -15.70 -14.66
CA VAL A 109 14.68 -16.41 -13.68
C VAL A 109 15.53 -17.21 -12.69
N GLU A 110 16.52 -18.00 -13.15
CA GLU A 110 17.45 -18.73 -12.30
C GLU A 110 18.23 -17.79 -11.37
N HIS A 111 18.70 -16.66 -11.91
CA HIS A 111 19.42 -15.66 -11.13
C HIS A 111 18.54 -15.03 -10.04
N LEU A 112 17.29 -14.71 -10.34
CA LEU A 112 16.35 -14.17 -9.36
C LEU A 112 16.02 -15.20 -8.27
N LYS A 113 15.78 -16.46 -8.64
CA LYS A 113 15.58 -17.56 -7.69
C LYS A 113 16.79 -17.76 -6.77
N SER A 114 18.02 -17.69 -7.30
CA SER A 114 19.25 -17.81 -6.49
C SER A 114 19.43 -16.67 -5.47
N LYS A 115 18.75 -15.53 -5.68
CA LYS A 115 18.69 -14.38 -4.76
C LYS A 115 17.48 -14.40 -3.83
N ASN A 116 16.70 -15.49 -3.80
CA ASN A 116 15.45 -15.61 -3.07
C ASN A 116 14.43 -14.51 -3.42
N ILE A 117 14.45 -14.01 -4.67
CA ILE A 117 13.46 -13.04 -5.16
C ILE A 117 12.25 -13.83 -5.67
N SER A 118 11.09 -13.57 -5.12
CA SER A 118 9.85 -14.20 -5.56
C SER A 118 9.49 -13.79 -6.98
N LEU A 119 9.11 -14.78 -7.80
CA LEU A 119 8.58 -14.57 -9.15
C LEU A 119 7.06 -14.69 -9.21
N ASN A 120 6.42 -14.78 -8.07
CA ASN A 120 4.99 -15.06 -7.95
C ASN A 120 4.23 -13.79 -7.58
N PHE A 121 3.37 -13.26 -8.46
CA PHE A 121 2.47 -12.14 -8.14
C PHE A 121 1.58 -12.42 -6.91
N VAL A 122 1.25 -13.70 -6.68
CA VAL A 122 0.44 -14.13 -5.51
C VAL A 122 1.20 -13.94 -4.21
N ASP A 123 2.52 -14.10 -4.20
CA ASP A 123 3.33 -13.96 -2.99
C ASP A 123 3.49 -12.50 -2.61
N GLU A 124 3.67 -11.58 -3.56
CA GLU A 124 3.64 -10.13 -3.29
C GLU A 124 2.29 -9.69 -2.73
N MET A 125 1.18 -10.19 -3.29
CA MET A 125 -0.14 -9.91 -2.72
C MET A 125 -0.33 -10.50 -1.32
N LYS A 126 0.30 -11.64 -1.01
CA LYS A 126 0.28 -12.21 0.34
C LYS A 126 1.11 -11.38 1.32
N GLU A 127 2.29 -10.91 0.91
CA GLU A 127 3.14 -10.03 1.71
C GLU A 127 2.44 -8.70 2.00
N LEU A 128 1.88 -8.04 0.98
CA LEU A 128 1.09 -6.82 1.14
C LEU A 128 -0.12 -6.99 2.06
N LYS A 129 -0.79 -8.15 2.00
CA LYS A 129 -1.90 -8.47 2.92
C LYS A 129 -1.40 -8.70 4.35
N LYS A 130 -0.24 -9.35 4.52
CA LYS A 130 0.39 -9.58 5.81
C LYS A 130 0.81 -8.25 6.44
N ASP A 131 1.41 -7.35 5.66
CA ASP A 131 1.81 -6.02 6.13
C ASP A 131 0.60 -5.17 6.54
N LYS A 132 -0.46 -5.14 5.72
CA LYS A 132 -1.71 -4.46 6.09
C LYS A 132 -2.32 -4.99 7.39
N LYS A 133 -2.28 -6.30 7.59
CA LYS A 133 -2.78 -6.93 8.81
C LYS A 133 -1.92 -6.58 10.02
N ASN A 134 -0.60 -6.49 9.87
CA ASN A 134 0.32 -6.07 10.92
C ASN A 134 0.11 -4.58 11.28
N ILE A 135 -0.07 -3.71 10.27
CA ILE A 135 -0.38 -2.30 10.48
C ILE A 135 -1.71 -2.15 11.24
N LEU A 136 -2.76 -2.85 10.84
CA LEU A 136 -4.04 -2.82 11.56
C LEU A 136 -3.89 -3.31 13.01
N LYS A 137 -3.13 -4.38 13.22
CA LYS A 137 -2.86 -4.89 14.57
C LYS A 137 -2.17 -3.83 15.44
N GLN A 138 -1.18 -3.12 14.89
CA GLN A 138 -0.49 -2.05 15.59
C GLN A 138 -1.44 -0.90 15.92
N LYS A 139 -2.24 -0.41 14.97
CA LYS A 139 -3.24 0.63 15.23
C LYS A 139 -4.21 0.28 16.36
N ILE A 140 -4.64 -0.97 16.46
CA ILE A 140 -5.53 -1.42 17.54
C ILE A 140 -4.79 -1.44 18.90
N ILE A 141 -3.52 -1.79 18.91
CA ILE A 141 -2.68 -1.74 20.12
C ILE A 141 -2.49 -0.28 20.56
N ASP A 142 -2.20 0.61 19.60
CA ASP A 142 -2.04 2.04 19.89
C ASP A 142 -3.33 2.64 20.47
N LEU A 143 -4.49 2.29 19.90
CA LEU A 143 -5.80 2.67 20.41
C LEU A 143 -6.00 2.22 21.86
N SER A 144 -5.65 0.96 22.18
CA SER A 144 -5.73 0.42 23.55
C SER A 144 -4.85 1.22 24.51
N ALA A 145 -3.59 1.45 24.12
CA ALA A 145 -2.63 2.19 24.94
C ALA A 145 -3.08 3.64 25.20
N ILE A 146 -3.68 4.30 24.20
CA ILE A 146 -4.20 5.65 24.35
C ILE A 146 -5.39 5.66 25.32
N LEU A 147 -6.34 4.75 25.17
CA LEU A 147 -7.52 4.67 26.05
C LEU A 147 -7.10 4.40 27.51
N GLU A 148 -6.17 3.49 27.74
CA GLU A 148 -5.62 3.22 29.07
C GLU A 148 -4.90 4.43 29.67
N ARG A 149 -4.11 5.15 28.87
CA ARG A 149 -3.43 6.39 29.29
C ARG A 149 -4.44 7.48 29.68
N LEU A 150 -5.60 7.55 28.99
CA LEU A 150 -6.67 8.48 29.31
C LEU A 150 -7.53 8.05 30.52
N GLY A 151 -7.25 6.87 31.09
CA GLY A 151 -7.93 6.33 32.26
C GLY A 151 -9.17 5.49 31.95
N TYR A 152 -9.35 5.08 30.69
CA TYR A 152 -10.47 4.21 30.28
C TYR A 152 -10.02 2.76 30.20
N SER A 153 -10.74 1.88 30.90
CA SER A 153 -10.55 0.44 30.76
C SER A 153 -10.98 0.02 29.35
N PHE A 154 -10.10 -0.63 28.61
CA PHE A 154 -10.40 -1.11 27.26
C PHE A 154 -9.78 -2.47 27.00
N ASN A 155 -10.61 -3.45 26.66
CA ASN A 155 -10.15 -4.74 26.18
C ASN A 155 -10.25 -4.79 24.66
N VAL A 156 -9.13 -5.00 24.01
CA VAL A 156 -9.01 -5.11 22.56
C VAL A 156 -10.00 -6.10 21.94
N GLU A 157 -10.33 -7.17 22.66
CA GLU A 157 -11.27 -8.20 22.19
C GLU A 157 -12.71 -7.68 22.09
N TRP A 158 -13.10 -6.65 22.81
CA TRP A 158 -14.42 -6.02 22.67
C TRP A 158 -14.65 -5.48 21.25
N PHE A 159 -13.60 -4.98 20.62
CA PHE A 159 -13.62 -4.49 19.25
C PHE A 159 -13.29 -5.59 18.23
N LYS A 160 -12.29 -6.43 18.50
CA LYS A 160 -11.89 -7.51 17.60
C LYS A 160 -12.93 -8.61 17.42
N SER A 161 -13.77 -8.89 18.40
CA SER A 161 -14.83 -9.89 18.31
C SER A 161 -15.96 -9.47 17.37
N LEU A 162 -16.14 -8.18 17.10
CA LEU A 162 -17.23 -7.69 16.27
C LEU A 162 -17.20 -8.26 14.86
N HIS A 163 -18.37 -8.70 14.38
CA HIS A 163 -18.56 -9.15 13.01
C HIS A 163 -18.78 -7.97 12.05
N THR A 164 -18.66 -8.22 10.74
CA THR A 164 -18.78 -7.17 9.70
C THR A 164 -20.06 -6.34 9.83
N VAL A 165 -21.19 -6.97 10.13
CA VAL A 165 -22.48 -6.30 10.32
C VAL A 165 -22.42 -5.36 11.53
N GLN A 166 -21.87 -5.83 12.65
CA GLN A 166 -21.70 -5.03 13.87
C GLN A 166 -20.72 -3.86 13.66
N LEU A 167 -19.63 -4.08 12.92
CA LEU A 167 -18.68 -3.02 12.57
C LEU A 167 -19.32 -1.94 11.68
N LYS A 168 -20.13 -2.33 10.70
CA LYS A 168 -20.92 -1.36 9.91
C LYS A 168 -21.88 -0.57 10.78
N LYS A 169 -22.60 -1.25 11.69
CA LYS A 169 -23.50 -0.60 12.64
C LYS A 169 -22.73 0.35 13.55
N LEU A 170 -21.56 -0.05 14.05
CA LEU A 170 -20.69 0.83 14.86
C LEU A 170 -20.30 2.08 14.09
N TYR A 171 -19.89 1.95 12.83
CA TYR A 171 -19.53 3.08 12.00
C TYR A 171 -20.68 4.09 11.87
N TYR A 172 -21.89 3.63 11.58
CA TYR A 172 -23.08 4.51 11.49
C TYR A 172 -23.45 5.15 12.82
N ILE A 173 -23.29 4.45 13.93
CA ILE A 173 -23.51 5.02 15.27
C ILE A 173 -22.48 6.12 15.54
N LEU A 174 -21.21 5.89 15.22
CA LEU A 174 -20.15 6.89 15.44
C LEU A 174 -20.34 8.12 14.53
N GLU A 175 -20.76 7.91 13.28
CA GLU A 175 -21.13 9.00 12.37
C GLU A 175 -22.31 9.82 12.91
N ASP A 176 -23.35 9.15 13.41
CA ASP A 176 -24.54 9.78 13.98
C ASP A 176 -24.21 10.56 15.26
N ILE A 177 -23.42 9.98 16.18
CA ILE A 177 -22.93 10.68 17.37
C ILE A 177 -22.16 11.94 16.97
N TRP A 178 -21.19 11.81 16.08
CA TRP A 178 -20.30 12.90 15.67
C TRP A 178 -21.02 14.04 14.95
N ASN A 179 -21.96 13.71 14.07
CA ASN A 179 -22.59 14.70 13.21
C ASN A 179 -23.87 15.28 13.79
N PHE A 180 -24.57 14.56 14.70
CA PHE A 180 -25.89 14.94 15.14
C PHE A 180 -26.06 14.92 16.67
N ARG A 181 -25.91 13.77 17.33
CA ARG A 181 -26.29 13.60 18.72
C ARG A 181 -25.44 14.39 19.69
N ALA A 182 -24.15 14.49 19.48
CA ALA A 182 -23.25 15.22 20.36
C ALA A 182 -23.44 16.76 20.29
N GLY A 183 -24.23 17.28 19.34
CA GLY A 183 -24.50 18.70 19.20
C GLY A 183 -23.26 19.57 19.02
N LEU A 184 -22.18 19.02 18.47
CA LEU A 184 -20.87 19.68 18.36
C LEU A 184 -20.93 20.83 17.35
N SER A 185 -20.45 22.00 17.76
CA SER A 185 -20.22 23.13 16.87
C SER A 185 -19.06 22.79 15.88
N PRO A 186 -18.98 23.46 14.72
CA PRO A 186 -17.83 23.29 13.82
C PRO A 186 -16.49 23.58 14.48
N ASP A 187 -16.44 24.53 15.42
CA ASP A 187 -15.23 24.86 16.17
C ASP A 187 -14.84 23.74 17.13
N SER A 188 -15.81 23.22 17.90
CA SER A 188 -15.59 22.06 18.78
C SER A 188 -15.10 20.84 17.99
N LYS A 189 -15.68 20.58 16.81
CA LYS A 189 -15.19 19.49 15.94
C LYS A 189 -13.74 19.69 15.52
N ARG A 190 -13.34 20.93 15.19
CA ARG A 190 -11.95 21.25 14.84
C ARG A 190 -10.99 21.12 16.03
N SER A 191 -11.42 21.46 17.23
CA SER A 191 -10.62 21.27 18.44
C SER A 191 -10.40 19.78 18.75
N ILE A 192 -11.45 18.97 18.66
CA ILE A 192 -11.40 17.52 18.97
C ILE A 192 -10.65 16.75 17.87
N CYS A 193 -10.80 17.15 16.61
CA CYS A 193 -10.16 16.50 15.46
C CYS A 193 -9.56 17.53 14.47
N PRO A 194 -8.43 18.13 14.79
CA PRO A 194 -7.72 19.04 13.88
C PRO A 194 -7.31 18.34 12.55
N PRO A 195 -7.14 19.13 11.47
CA PRO A 195 -7.43 20.55 11.33
C PRO A 195 -8.90 20.85 10.98
N ASN A 196 -9.66 19.88 10.47
CA ASN A 196 -10.92 20.12 9.79
C ASN A 196 -12.16 19.65 10.59
N GLY A 197 -11.98 18.89 11.66
CA GLY A 197 -13.08 18.27 12.39
C GLY A 197 -13.77 17.14 11.60
N VAL A 198 -13.08 16.50 10.65
CA VAL A 198 -13.67 15.54 9.73
C VAL A 198 -13.25 14.11 10.08
N VAL A 199 -14.20 13.37 10.65
CA VAL A 199 -14.12 11.92 10.88
C VAL A 199 -15.43 11.26 10.45
N PHE A 200 -15.42 9.97 10.26
CA PHE A 200 -16.60 9.17 9.87
C PHE A 200 -17.34 9.74 8.66
N ASN A 201 -16.59 10.17 7.64
CA ASN A 201 -17.14 10.88 6.47
C ASN A 201 -17.37 9.99 5.24
N LYS A 202 -17.24 8.67 5.36
CA LYS A 202 -17.54 7.76 4.25
C LYS A 202 -19.03 7.65 4.03
N SER A 203 -19.43 7.66 2.76
CA SER A 203 -20.82 7.52 2.39
C SER A 203 -21.40 6.16 2.79
N GLN A 204 -22.72 6.11 2.98
CA GLN A 204 -23.42 4.85 3.26
C GLN A 204 -23.18 3.79 2.17
N HIS A 205 -23.08 4.22 0.90
CA HIS A 205 -22.81 3.33 -0.21
C HIS A 205 -21.41 2.69 -0.11
N GLU A 206 -20.37 3.46 0.25
CA GLU A 206 -19.03 2.94 0.45
C GLU A 206 -19.01 1.90 1.58
N ILE A 207 -19.61 2.23 2.73
CA ILE A 207 -19.64 1.32 3.89
C ILE A 207 -20.43 0.04 3.58
N ARG A 208 -21.55 0.12 2.85
CA ARG A 208 -22.37 -1.05 2.48
C ARG A 208 -21.56 -2.04 1.62
N ASN A 209 -20.73 -1.55 0.72
CA ASN A 209 -19.97 -2.37 -0.22
C ASN A 209 -18.72 -3.03 0.38
N ILE A 210 -18.33 -2.68 1.62
CA ILE A 210 -17.18 -3.30 2.28
C ILE A 210 -17.59 -4.68 2.82
N ASN A 211 -16.98 -5.74 2.33
CA ASN A 211 -17.19 -7.11 2.78
C ASN A 211 -16.08 -7.63 3.71
N SER A 212 -14.94 -6.95 3.75
CA SER A 212 -13.80 -7.33 4.57
C SER A 212 -13.94 -6.78 5.99
N LYS A 213 -13.88 -7.67 6.97
CA LYS A 213 -13.89 -7.35 8.40
C LYS A 213 -12.67 -6.48 8.80
N ASP A 214 -11.50 -6.83 8.28
CA ASP A 214 -10.27 -6.10 8.58
C ASP A 214 -10.26 -4.71 7.94
N THR A 215 -10.83 -4.55 6.75
CA THR A 215 -11.01 -3.24 6.12
C THR A 215 -11.95 -2.35 6.94
N MET A 216 -13.06 -2.90 7.44
CA MET A 216 -13.97 -2.13 8.30
C MET A 216 -13.31 -1.72 9.62
N ARG A 217 -12.53 -2.63 10.23
CA ARG A 217 -11.77 -2.30 11.44
C ARG A 217 -10.74 -1.19 11.20
N ASP A 218 -10.00 -1.28 10.08
CA ASP A 218 -8.99 -0.29 9.73
C ASP A 218 -9.60 1.10 9.52
N ILE A 219 -10.74 1.19 8.86
CA ILE A 219 -11.46 2.46 8.67
C ILE A 219 -11.86 3.06 10.02
N ILE A 220 -12.50 2.28 10.89
CA ILE A 220 -12.95 2.77 12.19
C ILE A 220 -11.78 3.21 13.06
N VAL A 221 -10.76 2.36 13.20
CA VAL A 221 -9.59 2.68 14.04
C VAL A 221 -8.82 3.88 13.49
N SER A 222 -8.66 3.98 12.17
CA SER A 222 -7.97 5.12 11.55
C SER A 222 -8.71 6.44 11.78
N ASP A 223 -10.04 6.43 11.78
CA ASP A 223 -10.82 7.63 12.10
C ASP A 223 -10.75 7.96 13.60
N VAL A 224 -10.84 6.97 14.48
CA VAL A 224 -10.74 7.15 15.95
C VAL A 224 -9.37 7.68 16.36
N LEU A 225 -8.29 7.17 15.76
CA LEU A 225 -6.93 7.63 16.08
C LEU A 225 -6.68 9.10 15.68
N LYS A 226 -7.49 9.69 14.82
CA LYS A 226 -7.40 11.14 14.52
C LYS A 226 -7.65 12.03 15.75
N PHE A 227 -8.37 11.55 16.74
CA PHE A 227 -8.60 12.28 17.98
C PHE A 227 -7.32 12.51 18.79
N ASP A 228 -6.27 11.70 18.58
CA ASP A 228 -4.97 11.92 19.23
C ASP A 228 -4.26 13.20 18.75
N SER A 229 -4.71 13.80 17.65
CA SER A 229 -4.20 15.09 17.14
C SER A 229 -4.76 16.32 17.86
N ALA A 230 -5.76 16.17 18.71
CA ALA A 230 -6.26 17.25 19.54
C ALA A 230 -5.14 17.84 20.42
N GLN A 231 -5.13 19.17 20.58
CA GLN A 231 -4.12 19.86 21.37
C GLN A 231 -4.42 19.81 22.88
N ASP A 232 -5.69 19.88 23.22
CA ASP A 232 -6.16 19.82 24.61
C ASP A 232 -6.52 18.38 24.99
N ASP A 233 -6.12 17.96 26.19
CA ASP A 233 -6.38 16.61 26.69
C ASP A 233 -7.86 16.34 26.92
N ASN A 234 -8.67 17.37 27.24
CA ASN A 234 -10.12 17.19 27.42
C ASN A 234 -10.80 16.97 26.08
N ASP A 235 -10.40 17.70 25.04
CA ASP A 235 -10.86 17.49 23.67
C ASP A 235 -10.50 16.10 23.17
N LYS A 236 -9.27 15.66 23.44
CA LYS A 236 -8.81 14.30 23.14
C LYS A 236 -9.67 13.25 23.85
N LYS A 237 -9.87 13.40 25.17
CA LYS A 237 -10.72 12.51 25.97
C LYS A 237 -12.13 12.45 25.41
N LEU A 238 -12.70 13.59 25.05
CA LEU A 238 -14.07 13.66 24.52
C LEU A 238 -14.22 12.87 23.21
N GLY A 239 -13.25 12.98 22.28
CA GLY A 239 -13.24 12.18 21.06
C GLY A 239 -13.25 10.67 21.34
N TYR A 240 -12.41 10.21 22.26
CA TYR A 240 -12.36 8.77 22.64
C TYR A 240 -13.61 8.33 23.43
N ILE A 241 -14.24 9.20 24.21
CA ILE A 241 -15.54 8.92 24.85
C ILE A 241 -16.59 8.61 23.79
N TYR A 242 -16.66 9.37 22.70
CA TYR A 242 -17.63 9.10 21.62
C TYR A 242 -17.39 7.73 20.98
N PHE A 243 -16.15 7.30 20.84
CA PHE A 243 -15.84 5.94 20.36
C PHE A 243 -16.34 4.88 21.36
N LEU A 244 -16.02 5.02 22.65
CA LEU A 244 -16.47 4.07 23.68
C LEU A 244 -18.00 4.03 23.79
N MET A 245 -18.65 5.15 23.63
CA MET A 245 -20.12 5.28 23.62
C MET A 245 -20.73 4.49 22.45
N GLY A 246 -20.20 4.68 21.23
CA GLY A 246 -20.62 3.91 20.06
C GLY A 246 -20.41 2.40 20.26
N LEU A 247 -19.29 2.02 20.86
CA LEU A 247 -18.96 0.63 21.14
C LEU A 247 -19.87 0.02 22.22
N ALA A 248 -20.22 0.77 23.27
CA ALA A 248 -21.15 0.36 24.33
C ALA A 248 -22.57 0.07 23.80
N LEU A 249 -23.02 0.81 22.77
CA LEU A 249 -24.29 0.55 22.10
C LEU A 249 -24.33 -0.76 21.28
N ILE A 250 -23.17 -1.38 21.06
CA ILE A 250 -23.05 -2.64 20.29
C ILE A 250 -22.63 -3.80 21.17
N ASN A 251 -21.77 -3.55 22.16
CA ASN A 251 -21.20 -4.59 23.00
C ASN A 251 -21.65 -4.39 24.45
N PRO A 252 -22.49 -5.31 24.98
CA PRO A 252 -23.04 -5.21 26.34
C PRO A 252 -21.96 -5.14 27.42
N VAL A 253 -20.82 -5.83 27.26
CA VAL A 253 -19.72 -5.82 28.23
C VAL A 253 -19.11 -4.41 28.35
N VAL A 254 -18.99 -3.70 27.22
CA VAL A 254 -18.51 -2.31 27.22
C VAL A 254 -19.51 -1.40 27.94
N TYR A 255 -20.80 -1.61 27.71
CA TYR A 255 -21.86 -0.90 28.40
C TYR A 255 -21.82 -1.09 29.93
N GLU A 256 -21.67 -2.33 30.38
CA GLU A 256 -21.56 -2.65 31.83
C GLU A 256 -20.31 -2.01 32.45
N THR A 257 -19.19 -2.01 31.74
CA THR A 257 -17.92 -1.42 32.19
C THR A 257 -17.97 0.11 32.25
N HIS A 258 -18.69 0.74 31.34
CA HIS A 258 -18.75 2.19 31.15
C HIS A 258 -20.20 2.71 31.17
N SER A 259 -21.03 2.22 32.08
CA SER A 259 -22.48 2.54 32.14
C SER A 259 -22.77 4.05 32.24
N TRP A 260 -21.87 4.84 32.78
CA TRP A 260 -21.97 6.30 32.89
C TRP A 260 -21.90 7.02 31.55
N ILE A 261 -21.28 6.42 30.51
CA ILE A 261 -21.05 7.07 29.21
C ILE A 261 -22.39 7.43 28.51
N LEU A 262 -23.38 6.56 28.56
CA LEU A 262 -24.63 6.78 27.85
C LEU A 262 -25.51 7.88 28.48
N ASN A 263 -25.18 8.32 29.69
CA ASN A 263 -25.88 9.42 30.36
C ASN A 263 -25.34 10.81 29.91
N MET A 264 -24.34 10.84 29.00
CA MET A 264 -23.74 12.08 28.52
C MET A 264 -24.36 12.64 27.24
N ILE A 265 -25.31 11.93 26.63
CA ILE A 265 -26.02 12.36 25.41
C ILE A 265 -27.51 12.47 25.65
#